data_b3b72cedf3ffdd665f12c503374eee9e
#
_entry.id   b3b72cedf3ffdd665f12c503374eee9e
#
_cell.length_a   1.000
_cell.length_b   1.000
_cell.length_c   1.000
_cell.angle_alpha   90.00
_cell.angle_beta   90.00
_cell.angle_gamma   90.00
#
_symmetry.space_group_name_H-M   'P 1'
#
loop_
_entity.id
_entity.type
_entity.pdbx_description
1 polymer ?
#
loop_
_entity_poly.entity_id
_entity_poly.type
_entity_poly.pdbx_seq_one_letter_code
_entity_poly.pdbx_strand_id
1 'polypeptide(L)'
;FKRGSIFDKNGIPLAISFTGFDLFALSGLSEEEFIKIQNTLDLNNLEYKSFNKKSLIKRSLSFEQMRKIKSLKIDRLELEKIYKRHYPLGEQVSPLVGFSGRDRYGLEGLEKSYNSTLTGKPIKERVLKDGARSTIQRLEILEFGEKSRDIYLTIDSNIQYIAYKYLVEAIKNNDGTAGTVIILDN
;
A
#
# COMPACT_ATOMS: atom_id res chain seq x y z
N PHE A 1 3.35 -2.28 10.20
CA PHE A 1 4.58 -1.55 9.85
C PHE A 1 4.54 -1.14 8.38
N LYS A 2 5.21 -0.03 8.03
CA LYS A 2 5.43 0.42 6.67
C LYS A 2 6.42 -0.56 6.01
N ARG A 3 6.10 -1.06 4.80
CA ARG A 3 7.02 -1.91 4.03
C ARG A 3 8.19 -1.07 3.51
N GLY A 4 9.42 -1.59 3.53
CA GLY A 4 10.62 -0.94 3.01
C GLY A 4 10.52 -0.59 1.54
N SER A 5 11.24 0.42 1.10
CA SER A 5 11.26 0.89 -0.28
C SER A 5 12.30 0.10 -1.10
N ILE A 6 12.11 0.08 -2.42
CA ILE A 6 13.09 -0.45 -3.37
C ILE A 6 13.52 0.73 -4.24
N PHE A 7 14.82 0.95 -4.32
CA PHE A 7 15.46 2.03 -5.09
C PHE A 7 16.40 1.46 -6.15
N ASP A 8 16.59 2.23 -7.22
CA ASP A 8 17.66 1.97 -8.17
C ASP A 8 19.02 2.42 -7.61
N LYS A 9 20.10 2.28 -8.41
CA LYS A 9 21.46 2.68 -8.02
C LYS A 9 21.60 4.19 -7.74
N ASN A 10 20.72 5.02 -8.30
CA ASN A 10 20.73 6.48 -8.17
C ASN A 10 19.76 6.97 -7.07
N GLY A 11 19.10 6.06 -6.34
CA GLY A 11 18.11 6.40 -5.32
C GLY A 11 16.73 6.74 -5.90
N ILE A 12 16.47 6.44 -7.18
CA ILE A 12 15.15 6.61 -7.78
C ILE A 12 14.22 5.50 -7.26
N PRO A 13 13.02 5.85 -6.74
CA PRO A 13 12.13 4.86 -6.16
C PRO A 13 11.47 3.99 -7.24
N LEU A 14 11.65 2.67 -7.12
CA LEU A 14 10.99 1.65 -7.95
C LEU A 14 9.75 1.10 -7.27
N ALA A 15 9.76 0.99 -5.94
CA ALA A 15 8.61 0.63 -5.13
C ALA A 15 8.65 1.35 -3.79
N ILE A 16 7.59 2.07 -3.46
CA ILE A 16 7.46 2.82 -2.21
C ILE A 16 6.12 2.54 -1.52
N SER A 17 6.08 2.78 -0.21
CA SER A 17 4.84 2.69 0.55
C SER A 17 4.46 4.06 1.08
N PHE A 18 3.25 4.52 0.79
CA PHE A 18 2.70 5.75 1.32
C PHE A 18 1.53 5.47 2.27
N THR A 19 1.29 6.43 3.15
CA THR A 19 0.17 6.37 4.09
C THR A 19 -1.13 6.73 3.38
N GLY A 20 -2.15 5.89 3.57
CA GLY A 20 -3.54 6.17 3.26
C GLY A 20 -4.40 5.95 4.49
N PHE A 21 -5.71 6.14 4.33
CA PHE A 21 -6.68 5.94 5.39
C PHE A 21 -7.89 5.20 4.83
N ASP A 22 -8.32 4.14 5.51
CA ASP A 22 -9.60 3.49 5.23
C ASP A 22 -10.65 4.12 6.13
N LEU A 23 -11.79 4.49 5.56
CA LEU A 23 -12.92 5.10 6.24
C LEU A 23 -13.98 4.05 6.51
N PHE A 24 -14.33 3.90 7.78
CA PHE A 24 -15.38 3.02 8.24
C PHE A 24 -16.53 3.81 8.86
N ALA A 25 -17.78 3.37 8.58
CA ALA A 25 -18.93 3.73 9.37
C ALA A 25 -19.02 2.82 10.60
N LEU A 26 -19.32 3.39 11.74
CA LEU A 26 -19.72 2.66 12.94
C LEU A 26 -21.24 2.47 12.96
N SER A 27 -21.73 1.62 13.86
CA SER A 27 -23.17 1.41 14.02
C SER A 27 -23.91 2.71 14.37
N GLY A 28 -25.07 2.93 13.77
CA GLY A 28 -25.92 4.09 14.02
C GLY A 28 -25.54 5.36 13.24
N LEU A 29 -24.72 5.25 12.16
CA LEU A 29 -24.53 6.37 11.22
C LEU A 29 -25.88 6.68 10.55
N SER A 30 -26.32 7.94 10.60
CA SER A 30 -27.57 8.38 9.99
C SER A 30 -27.43 8.60 8.48
N GLU A 31 -28.57 8.64 7.78
CA GLU A 31 -28.60 8.92 6.35
C GLU A 31 -28.09 10.35 6.03
N GLU A 32 -28.46 11.32 6.85
CA GLU A 32 -27.98 12.71 6.69
C GLU A 32 -26.45 12.83 6.84
N GLU A 33 -25.87 12.13 7.81
CA GLU A 33 -24.43 12.07 8.00
C GLU A 33 -23.73 11.39 6.79
N PHE A 34 -24.34 10.31 6.28
CA PHE A 34 -23.84 9.61 5.11
C PHE A 34 -23.85 10.48 3.85
N ILE A 35 -24.92 11.26 3.62
CA ILE A 35 -25.01 12.22 2.50
C ILE A 35 -23.90 13.29 2.61
N LYS A 36 -23.61 13.79 3.81
CA LYS A 36 -22.47 14.72 4.02
C LYS A 36 -21.12 14.10 3.61
N ILE A 37 -20.93 12.83 3.96
CA ILE A 37 -19.72 12.07 3.57
C ILE A 37 -19.64 11.89 2.05
N GLN A 38 -20.75 11.49 1.42
CA GLN A 38 -20.84 11.33 -0.02
C GLN A 38 -20.46 12.61 -0.77
N ASN A 39 -21.05 13.74 -0.38
CA ASN A 39 -20.75 15.04 -0.98
C ASN A 39 -19.31 15.48 -0.75
N THR A 40 -18.73 15.18 0.40
CA THR A 40 -17.34 15.54 0.74
C THR A 40 -16.30 14.73 -0.06
N LEU A 41 -16.64 13.50 -0.42
CA LEU A 41 -15.73 12.56 -1.09
C LEU A 41 -16.12 12.27 -2.55
N ASP A 42 -17.12 12.95 -3.09
CA ASP A 42 -17.68 12.76 -4.45
C ASP A 42 -18.05 11.28 -4.72
N LEU A 43 -18.77 10.66 -3.76
CA LEU A 43 -19.14 9.25 -3.81
C LEU A 43 -20.58 9.04 -4.35
N ASN A 44 -20.87 9.52 -5.54
CA ASN A 44 -22.21 9.52 -6.12
C ASN A 44 -22.81 8.12 -6.37
N ASN A 45 -22.01 7.06 -6.34
CA ASN A 45 -22.44 5.68 -6.64
C ASN A 45 -22.64 4.82 -5.38
N LEU A 46 -22.54 5.37 -4.17
CA LEU A 46 -22.75 4.63 -2.94
C LEU A 46 -24.18 4.88 -2.44
N GLU A 47 -24.94 3.81 -2.26
CA GLU A 47 -26.26 3.88 -1.63
C GLU A 47 -26.15 3.81 -0.11
N TYR A 48 -26.99 4.55 0.59
CA TYR A 48 -27.13 4.43 2.03
C TYR A 48 -27.68 3.04 2.39
N LYS A 49 -27.02 2.41 3.34
CA LYS A 49 -27.50 1.18 4.00
C LYS A 49 -27.43 1.39 5.50
N SER A 50 -28.42 0.91 6.24
CA SER A 50 -28.38 0.97 7.70
C SER A 50 -27.11 0.30 8.22
N PHE A 51 -26.30 1.05 8.97
CA PHE A 51 -25.01 0.58 9.51
C PHE A 51 -25.26 -0.01 10.92
N ASN A 52 -25.48 -1.31 10.99
CA ASN A 52 -25.68 -2.05 12.25
C ASN A 52 -24.35 -2.55 12.86
N LYS A 53 -23.26 -2.48 12.10
CA LYS A 53 -21.91 -2.87 12.49
C LYS A 53 -20.87 -2.02 11.76
N LYS A 54 -19.63 -2.05 12.24
CA LYS A 54 -18.50 -1.42 11.53
C LYS A 54 -18.46 -1.88 10.07
N SER A 55 -18.56 -0.94 9.14
CA SER A 55 -18.64 -1.18 7.72
C SER A 55 -17.73 -0.24 6.95
N LEU A 56 -17.04 -0.75 5.93
CA LEU A 56 -16.15 0.05 5.10
C LEU A 56 -16.97 0.96 4.18
N ILE A 57 -16.70 2.28 4.21
CA ILE A 57 -17.24 3.26 3.27
C ILE A 57 -16.31 3.46 2.08
N LYS A 58 -15.04 3.80 2.33
CA LYS A 58 -14.07 4.07 1.28
C LYS A 58 -12.66 3.65 1.71
N ARG A 59 -11.92 3.07 0.77
CA ARG A 59 -10.52 2.69 0.95
C ARG A 59 -9.58 3.77 0.46
N SER A 60 -8.40 3.78 1.06
CA SER A 60 -7.23 4.55 0.58
C SER A 60 -7.49 6.04 0.38
N LEU A 61 -8.17 6.68 1.34
CA LEU A 61 -8.29 8.13 1.34
C LEU A 61 -6.90 8.77 1.38
N SER A 62 -6.75 9.85 0.63
CA SER A 62 -5.59 10.73 0.73
C SER A 62 -5.58 11.48 2.07
N PHE A 63 -4.45 12.10 2.40
CA PHE A 63 -4.34 12.93 3.59
C PHE A 63 -5.31 14.13 3.56
N GLU A 64 -5.52 14.70 2.38
CA GLU A 64 -6.49 15.79 2.16
C GLU A 64 -7.93 15.34 2.41
N GLN A 65 -8.32 14.21 1.79
CA GLN A 65 -9.65 13.62 1.99
C GLN A 65 -9.91 13.26 3.46
N MET A 66 -8.90 12.70 4.14
CA MET A 66 -8.98 12.41 5.57
C MET A 66 -9.21 13.68 6.39
N ARG A 67 -8.53 14.79 6.07
CA ARG A 67 -8.75 16.08 6.75
C ARG A 67 -10.17 16.60 6.54
N LYS A 68 -10.70 16.53 5.30
CA LYS A 68 -12.08 16.92 4.98
C LYS A 68 -13.09 16.10 5.78
N ILE A 69 -12.88 14.77 5.87
CA ILE A 69 -13.76 13.91 6.69
C ILE A 69 -13.69 14.25 8.17
N LYS A 70 -12.49 14.47 8.73
CA LYS A 70 -12.35 14.87 10.13
C LYS A 70 -13.03 16.19 10.46
N SER A 71 -13.06 17.15 9.51
CA SER A 71 -13.72 18.43 9.72
C SER A 71 -15.25 18.34 9.83
N LEU A 72 -15.85 17.25 9.36
CA LEU A 72 -17.29 17.00 9.53
C LEU A 72 -17.70 16.71 10.97
N LYS A 73 -16.74 16.37 11.85
CA LYS A 73 -16.97 16.06 13.28
C LYS A 73 -18.08 15.05 13.52
N ILE A 74 -18.12 14.00 12.72
CA ILE A 74 -19.09 12.89 12.85
C ILE A 74 -18.45 11.81 13.72
N ASP A 75 -19.03 11.55 14.91
CA ASP A 75 -18.49 10.60 15.89
C ASP A 75 -18.64 9.13 15.45
N ARG A 76 -19.52 8.88 14.48
CA ARG A 76 -19.78 7.52 13.93
C ARG A 76 -18.84 7.11 12.81
N LEU A 77 -17.70 7.80 12.66
CA LEU A 77 -16.67 7.49 11.67
C LEU A 77 -15.37 7.05 12.35
N GLU A 78 -14.78 6.03 11.78
CA GLU A 78 -13.44 5.57 12.17
C GLU A 78 -12.50 5.60 10.97
N LEU A 79 -11.33 6.18 11.17
CA LEU A 79 -10.26 6.28 10.17
C LEU A 79 -9.12 5.36 10.57
N GLU A 80 -8.94 4.28 9.84
CA GLU A 80 -7.81 3.39 10.03
C GLU A 80 -6.64 3.78 9.11
N LYS A 81 -5.48 3.97 9.71
CA LYS A 81 -4.24 4.22 8.96
C LYS A 81 -3.78 2.95 8.26
N ILE A 82 -3.62 3.02 6.95
CA ILE A 82 -3.10 1.94 6.14
C ILE A 82 -1.82 2.37 5.41
N TYR A 83 -1.06 1.38 4.91
CA TYR A 83 0.06 1.62 4.01
C TYR A 83 -0.26 0.98 2.66
N LYS A 84 -0.17 1.78 1.59
CA LYS A 84 -0.41 1.36 0.22
C LYS A 84 0.92 1.31 -0.54
N ARG A 85 1.14 0.23 -1.27
CA ARG A 85 2.30 0.08 -2.15
C ARG A 85 2.08 0.81 -3.46
N HIS A 86 3.12 1.46 -3.95
CA HIS A 86 3.11 2.19 -5.21
C HIS A 86 4.40 1.92 -5.97
N TYR A 87 4.25 1.77 -7.28
CA TYR A 87 5.33 1.48 -8.22
C TYR A 87 5.41 2.63 -9.23
N PRO A 88 6.26 3.65 -8.98
CA PRO A 88 6.25 4.88 -9.78
C PRO A 88 6.53 4.67 -11.27
N LEU A 89 7.36 3.68 -11.61
CA LEU A 89 7.75 3.38 -12.98
C LEU A 89 6.87 2.30 -13.66
N GLY A 90 5.85 1.78 -12.96
CA GLY A 90 4.84 0.89 -13.53
C GLY A 90 5.41 -0.33 -14.27
N GLU A 91 4.97 -0.51 -15.51
CA GLU A 91 5.28 -1.69 -16.32
C GLU A 91 6.77 -1.86 -16.66
N GLN A 92 7.54 -0.77 -16.71
CA GLN A 92 8.95 -0.79 -17.10
C GLN A 92 9.82 -1.64 -16.17
N VAL A 93 9.48 -1.68 -14.90
CA VAL A 93 10.22 -2.40 -13.85
C VAL A 93 9.42 -3.56 -13.25
N SER A 94 8.17 -3.70 -13.64
CA SER A 94 7.25 -4.72 -13.14
C SER A 94 7.79 -6.16 -13.21
N PRO A 95 8.41 -6.60 -14.34
CA PRO A 95 8.94 -7.97 -14.42
C PRO A 95 10.03 -8.27 -13.40
N LEU A 96 10.80 -7.24 -13.02
CA LEU A 96 11.86 -7.36 -12.05
C LEU A 96 11.39 -7.16 -10.62
N VAL A 97 10.72 -6.03 -10.36
CA VAL A 97 10.28 -5.64 -9.03
C VAL A 97 9.15 -6.54 -8.53
N GLY A 98 8.27 -6.97 -9.43
CA GLY A 98 7.08 -7.71 -9.07
C GLY A 98 6.07 -6.83 -8.34
N PHE A 99 5.22 -7.46 -7.54
CA PHE A 99 4.20 -6.75 -6.77
C PHE A 99 3.92 -7.42 -5.43
N SER A 100 3.30 -6.66 -4.53
CA SER A 100 2.84 -7.15 -3.22
C SER A 100 1.31 -7.23 -3.17
N GLY A 101 0.81 -8.21 -2.43
CA GLY A 101 -0.61 -8.40 -2.15
C GLY A 101 -1.18 -7.36 -1.18
N ARG A 102 -2.49 -7.42 -0.94
CA ARG A 102 -3.19 -6.57 0.03
C ARG A 102 -2.72 -6.79 1.47
N ASP A 103 -2.30 -7.98 1.78
CA ASP A 103 -1.69 -8.40 3.05
C ASP A 103 -0.26 -7.91 3.23
N ARG A 104 0.27 -7.21 2.21
CA ARG A 104 1.63 -6.66 2.14
C ARG A 104 2.74 -7.69 1.99
N TYR A 105 2.41 -8.94 1.66
CA TYR A 105 3.39 -9.94 1.26
C TYR A 105 3.74 -9.77 -0.22
N GLY A 106 5.04 -9.94 -0.53
CA GLY A 106 5.52 -9.96 -1.92
C GLY A 106 5.05 -11.23 -2.61
N LEU A 107 4.41 -11.07 -3.77
CA LEU A 107 3.86 -12.18 -4.56
C LEU A 107 4.80 -12.59 -5.67
N GLU A 108 5.50 -11.63 -6.28
CA GLU A 108 6.42 -11.86 -7.40
C GLU A 108 7.67 -11.00 -7.32
N GLY A 109 8.68 -11.32 -8.13
CA GLY A 109 9.90 -10.57 -8.33
C GLY A 109 10.69 -10.31 -7.04
N LEU A 110 11.34 -9.15 -6.98
CA LEU A 110 12.11 -8.72 -5.81
C LEU A 110 11.25 -8.53 -4.57
N GLU A 111 9.98 -8.13 -4.74
CA GLU A 111 9.02 -8.05 -3.65
C GLU A 111 8.88 -9.39 -2.92
N LYS A 112 8.84 -10.51 -3.66
CA LYS A 112 8.79 -11.86 -3.09
C LYS A 112 10.13 -12.30 -2.53
N SER A 113 11.19 -12.16 -3.31
CA SER A 113 12.53 -12.64 -2.95
C SER A 113 13.07 -11.96 -1.68
N TYR A 114 12.79 -10.67 -1.51
CA TYR A 114 13.21 -9.88 -0.34
C TYR A 114 12.07 -9.58 0.63
N ASN A 115 11.03 -10.43 0.63
CA ASN A 115 9.85 -10.16 1.44
C ASN A 115 10.15 -9.97 2.92
N SER A 116 11.01 -10.80 3.52
CA SER A 116 11.39 -10.71 4.94
C SER A 116 12.08 -9.38 5.27
N THR A 117 13.00 -8.93 4.42
CA THR A 117 13.72 -7.67 4.56
C THR A 117 12.79 -6.47 4.46
N LEU A 118 11.94 -6.48 3.43
CA LEU A 118 11.00 -5.39 3.15
C LEU A 118 9.87 -5.28 4.17
N THR A 119 9.39 -6.40 4.72
CA THR A 119 8.29 -6.40 5.70
C THR A 119 8.79 -6.21 7.12
N GLY A 120 10.00 -6.70 7.45
CA GLY A 120 10.47 -6.83 8.80
C GLY A 120 9.70 -7.92 9.56
N LYS A 121 9.90 -7.98 10.88
CA LYS A 121 9.18 -8.89 11.77
C LYS A 121 8.38 -8.09 12.80
N PRO A 122 7.11 -8.43 13.06
CA PRO A 122 6.35 -7.78 14.12
C PRO A 122 6.92 -8.16 15.50
N ILE A 123 6.79 -7.25 16.46
CA ILE A 123 7.01 -7.57 17.86
C ILE A 123 5.84 -8.45 18.32
N LYS A 124 6.13 -9.57 18.96
CA LYS A 124 5.12 -10.37 19.66
C LYS A 124 5.22 -10.10 21.16
N GLU A 125 4.14 -9.59 21.72
CA GLU A 125 4.03 -9.27 23.13
C GLU A 125 2.88 -10.06 23.77
N ARG A 126 3.09 -10.50 25.01
CA ARG A 126 2.01 -10.97 25.88
C ARG A 126 1.43 -9.77 26.59
N VAL A 127 0.13 -9.54 26.41
CA VAL A 127 -0.56 -8.40 27.02
C VAL A 127 -1.77 -8.87 27.83
N LEU A 128 -2.05 -8.20 28.93
CA LEU A 128 -3.30 -8.33 29.67
C LEU A 128 -4.32 -7.38 29.06
N LYS A 129 -5.51 -7.87 28.73
CA LYS A 129 -6.61 -7.08 28.18
C LYS A 129 -7.81 -7.10 29.12
N ASP A 130 -8.58 -6.01 29.15
CA ASP A 130 -9.88 -5.94 29.81
C ASP A 130 -11.00 -6.63 29.02
N GLY A 131 -12.21 -6.64 29.57
CA GLY A 131 -13.40 -7.19 28.91
C GLY A 131 -13.79 -6.44 27.61
N ALA A 132 -13.34 -5.20 27.42
CA ALA A 132 -13.49 -4.40 26.20
C ALA A 132 -12.36 -4.61 25.19
N ARG A 133 -11.42 -5.54 25.46
CA ARG A 133 -10.22 -5.85 24.67
C ARG A 133 -9.18 -4.72 24.63
N SER A 134 -9.24 -3.75 25.50
CA SER A 134 -8.19 -2.73 25.66
C SER A 134 -7.03 -3.32 26.44
N THR A 135 -5.79 -2.96 26.03
CA THR A 135 -4.58 -3.44 26.71
C THR A 135 -4.40 -2.72 28.02
N ILE A 136 -4.51 -3.45 29.14
CA ILE A 136 -4.30 -2.94 30.49
C ILE A 136 -2.80 -2.89 30.79
N GLN A 137 -2.08 -3.96 30.47
CA GLN A 137 -0.67 -4.12 30.81
C GLN A 137 0.07 -4.94 29.76
N ARG A 138 1.31 -4.56 29.46
CA ARG A 138 2.26 -5.38 28.72
C ARG A 138 3.03 -6.23 29.70
N LEU A 139 2.96 -7.54 29.54
CA LEU A 139 3.55 -8.50 30.48
C LEU A 139 4.97 -8.89 30.05
N GLU A 140 5.15 -9.25 28.77
CA GLU A 140 6.40 -9.83 28.30
C GLU A 140 6.54 -9.62 26.77
N ILE A 141 7.77 -9.39 26.31
CA ILE A 141 8.11 -9.46 24.88
C ILE A 141 8.53 -10.88 24.56
N LEU A 142 7.73 -11.58 23.75
CA LEU A 142 7.99 -12.96 23.34
C LEU A 142 8.97 -13.04 22.18
N GLU A 143 8.88 -12.09 21.24
CA GLU A 143 9.77 -11.98 20.09
C GLU A 143 10.08 -10.51 19.82
N PHE A 144 11.36 -10.19 19.67
CA PHE A 144 11.77 -8.85 19.23
C PHE A 144 11.48 -8.68 17.74
N GLY A 145 10.84 -7.58 17.40
CA GLY A 145 10.56 -7.25 16.01
C GLY A 145 11.81 -6.76 15.27
N GLU A 146 11.82 -6.95 13.98
CA GLU A 146 12.80 -6.32 13.09
C GLU A 146 12.11 -5.24 12.26
N LYS A 147 12.73 -4.07 12.18
CA LYS A 147 12.19 -3.00 11.31
C LYS A 147 12.33 -3.40 9.84
N SER A 148 11.36 -3.01 9.02
CA SER A 148 11.51 -3.07 7.57
C SER A 148 12.72 -2.26 7.12
N ARG A 149 13.45 -2.78 6.13
CA ARG A 149 14.63 -2.12 5.54
C ARG A 149 14.40 -1.85 4.08
N ASP A 150 14.97 -0.75 3.60
CA ASP A 150 14.98 -0.39 2.19
C ASP A 150 16.04 -1.21 1.45
N ILE A 151 15.84 -1.40 0.15
CA ILE A 151 16.73 -2.13 -0.75
C ILE A 151 17.18 -1.18 -1.84
N TYR A 152 18.48 -1.17 -2.10
CA TYR A 152 19.11 -0.46 -3.22
C TYR A 152 19.63 -1.46 -4.24
N LEU A 153 19.20 -1.31 -5.48
CA LEU A 153 19.57 -2.18 -6.58
C LEU A 153 20.77 -1.60 -7.34
N THR A 154 21.39 -2.44 -8.11
CA THR A 154 22.45 -2.02 -9.06
C THR A 154 21.89 -1.53 -10.40
N ILE A 155 20.58 -1.61 -10.61
CA ILE A 155 19.88 -1.20 -11.83
C ILE A 155 19.86 0.31 -11.96
N ASP A 156 19.99 0.78 -13.20
CA ASP A 156 19.72 2.16 -13.61
C ASP A 156 18.33 2.24 -14.24
N SER A 157 17.43 2.98 -13.62
CA SER A 157 16.04 3.10 -14.08
C SER A 157 15.92 3.79 -15.45
N ASN A 158 16.88 4.65 -15.83
CA ASN A 158 16.87 5.30 -17.15
C ASN A 158 17.25 4.29 -18.25
N ILE A 159 18.27 3.48 -18.01
CA ILE A 159 18.65 2.41 -18.94
C ILE A 159 17.51 1.40 -19.07
N GLN A 160 16.90 1.02 -17.96
CA GLN A 160 15.73 0.13 -17.93
C GLN A 160 14.56 0.68 -18.74
N TYR A 161 14.27 1.99 -18.62
CA TYR A 161 13.23 2.66 -19.40
C TYR A 161 13.51 2.61 -20.90
N ILE A 162 14.73 2.96 -21.31
CA ILE A 162 15.14 2.97 -22.72
C ILE A 162 15.03 1.55 -23.29
N ALA A 163 15.58 0.57 -22.61
CA ALA A 163 15.51 -0.84 -23.00
C ALA A 163 14.07 -1.32 -23.17
N TYR A 164 13.21 -1.05 -22.19
CA TYR A 164 11.79 -1.42 -22.23
C TYR A 164 11.06 -0.77 -23.41
N LYS A 165 11.25 0.53 -23.60
CA LYS A 165 10.62 1.28 -24.69
C LYS A 165 10.94 0.70 -26.07
N TYR A 166 12.22 0.50 -26.36
CA TYR A 166 12.65 -0.01 -27.65
C TYR A 166 12.31 -1.50 -27.83
N LEU A 167 12.30 -2.29 -26.76
CA LEU A 167 11.87 -3.67 -26.82
C LEU A 167 10.37 -3.78 -27.20
N VAL A 168 9.51 -2.98 -26.56
CA VAL A 168 8.06 -2.94 -26.87
C VAL A 168 7.85 -2.51 -28.32
N GLU A 169 8.57 -1.51 -28.79
CA GLU A 169 8.49 -1.05 -30.18
C GLU A 169 8.93 -2.13 -31.15
N ALA A 170 10.05 -2.79 -30.90
CA ALA A 170 10.56 -3.88 -31.73
C ALA A 170 9.60 -5.07 -31.79
N ILE A 171 8.99 -5.45 -30.67
CA ILE A 171 7.99 -6.53 -30.61
C ILE A 171 6.79 -6.18 -31.49
N LYS A 172 6.27 -4.94 -31.40
CA LYS A 172 5.12 -4.48 -32.19
C LYS A 172 5.44 -4.44 -33.68
N ASN A 173 6.60 -3.91 -34.06
CA ASN A 173 6.98 -3.74 -35.46
C ASN A 173 7.25 -5.08 -36.17
N ASN A 174 7.50 -6.16 -35.41
CA ASN A 174 7.82 -7.47 -35.96
C ASN A 174 6.75 -8.53 -35.63
N ASP A 175 5.55 -8.12 -35.19
CA ASP A 175 4.44 -9.00 -34.77
C ASP A 175 4.91 -10.09 -33.77
N GLY A 176 5.89 -9.74 -32.93
CA GLY A 176 6.48 -10.66 -31.95
C GLY A 176 5.53 -10.84 -30.75
N THR A 177 5.59 -11.99 -30.11
CA THR A 177 4.83 -12.30 -28.88
C THR A 177 5.64 -12.05 -27.62
N ALA A 178 6.96 -12.02 -27.73
CA ALA A 178 7.89 -11.79 -26.60
C ALA A 178 9.24 -11.30 -27.10
N GLY A 179 10.04 -10.72 -26.22
CA GLY A 179 11.39 -10.28 -26.53
C GLY A 179 12.27 -10.12 -25.28
N THR A 180 13.58 -10.08 -25.50
CA THR A 180 14.58 -9.86 -24.45
C THR A 180 15.61 -8.86 -24.92
N VAL A 181 16.04 -7.97 -24.04
CA VAL A 181 17.16 -7.03 -24.26
C VAL A 181 18.30 -7.37 -23.31
N ILE A 182 19.51 -7.45 -23.87
CA ILE A 182 20.76 -7.61 -23.11
C ILE A 182 21.64 -6.41 -23.40
N ILE A 183 22.08 -5.72 -22.36
CA ILE A 183 22.99 -4.58 -22.44
C ILE A 183 24.29 -4.97 -21.75
N LEU A 184 25.41 -4.85 -22.46
CA LEU A 184 26.74 -5.13 -21.96
C LEU A 184 27.57 -3.85 -21.99
N ASP A 185 28.39 -3.66 -20.98
CA ASP A 185 29.41 -2.62 -20.93
C ASP A 185 30.73 -3.22 -21.41
N ASN A 186 31.51 -2.47 -22.21
CA ASN A 186 32.80 -2.90 -22.78
C ASN A 186 33.95 -2.45 -21.89
#